data_4af4b5347f8d02b0f82eabcd04bcac9e
#
_entry.id   4af4b5347f8d02b0f82eabcd04bcac9e
#
_cell.length_a   1.000
_cell.length_b   1.000
_cell.length_c   1.000
_cell.angle_alpha   90.00
_cell.angle_beta   90.00
_cell.angle_gamma   90.00
#
_symmetry.space_group_name_H-M   'P 1'
#
loop_
_entity.id
_entity.type
_entity.pdbx_description
1 polymer ?
#
loop_
_entity_poly.entity_id
_entity_poly.type
_entity_poly.pdbx_seq_one_letter_code
_entity_poly.pdbx_strand_id
1 'polypeptide(L)'
;MRLGLMVGYSGAHVSLDMDLIREAERVGFDSVWTAEAWGSDAVSPLAWIGAQTGTIRLGTAIMQLPARSPASTAMTAMTLDALSGGRFLLGLGTSGPQVVEGWHGVAFDKPLTWLREYVTIVRAILAREGPLTFEGTRYQIPYRGPGATGLGKPLKSILHGRKEIPIYTGSMAPRSQALSAEIADGLLLTCMHPERFDVIEPHLREGFAKASRPKSLATFDVAPTVACVIGDDLDACRLPLKMSLALYIGGMGAKDKNFYGEYIRRVGFEADAMRIQSLYLDGKRDQAVAAVPDTLVDALHLVGPVARIRDRFAAWKSLPIGTLIVGTQQIEAVRLLAELAQS
;
A
#
# COMPACT_ATOMS: atom_id res chain seq x y z
N MET A 1 -1.42 0.36 -18.66
CA MET A 1 -1.12 0.05 -17.23
C MET A 1 0.28 0.56 -16.92
N ARG A 2 0.44 1.33 -15.85
CA ARG A 2 1.76 1.79 -15.36
C ARG A 2 2.42 0.70 -14.51
N LEU A 3 3.75 0.73 -14.41
CA LEU A 3 4.51 -0.13 -13.50
C LEU A 3 5.06 0.69 -12.34
N GLY A 4 4.97 0.16 -11.13
CA GLY A 4 5.65 0.67 -9.95
C GLY A 4 6.66 -0.36 -9.44
N LEU A 5 7.73 0.08 -8.80
CA LEU A 5 8.69 -0.79 -8.12
C LEU A 5 8.42 -0.77 -6.60
N MET A 6 8.19 -1.92 -5.99
CA MET A 6 8.08 -2.03 -4.53
C MET A 6 9.45 -2.28 -3.93
N VAL A 7 9.94 -1.33 -3.17
CA VAL A 7 11.14 -1.49 -2.33
C VAL A 7 10.76 -2.02 -0.95
N GLY A 8 9.58 -1.66 -0.46
CA GLY A 8 9.10 -2.08 0.85
C GLY A 8 9.76 -1.34 2.01
N TYR A 9 10.00 -2.03 3.10
CA TYR A 9 10.75 -1.54 4.27
C TYR A 9 11.90 -2.49 4.60
N SER A 10 12.98 -1.94 5.13
CA SER A 10 14.15 -2.73 5.53
C SER A 10 13.91 -3.43 6.88
N GLY A 11 14.47 -4.63 7.01
CA GLY A 11 14.51 -5.39 8.27
C GLY A 11 15.68 -4.96 9.17
N ALA A 12 16.57 -5.90 9.53
CA ALA A 12 17.67 -5.66 10.47
C ALA A 12 18.68 -4.60 10.01
N HIS A 13 18.85 -4.45 8.70
CA HIS A 13 19.77 -3.45 8.12
C HIS A 13 19.04 -2.66 7.03
N VAL A 14 19.23 -1.33 7.05
CA VAL A 14 18.70 -0.49 5.96
C VAL A 14 19.58 -0.66 4.74
N SER A 15 19.00 -1.14 3.66
CA SER A 15 19.67 -1.29 2.37
C SER A 15 18.69 -0.89 1.25
N LEU A 16 19.20 -0.11 0.30
CA LEU A 16 18.47 0.29 -0.90
C LEU A 16 19.30 -0.11 -2.12
N ASP A 17 18.76 -0.97 -2.95
CA ASP A 17 19.36 -1.29 -4.25
C ASP A 17 19.09 -0.14 -5.22
N MET A 18 19.99 0.84 -5.21
CA MET A 18 19.87 2.01 -6.07
C MET A 18 20.08 1.68 -7.55
N ASP A 19 20.80 0.60 -7.88
CA ASP A 19 21.02 0.19 -9.26
C ASP A 19 19.73 -0.40 -9.84
N LEU A 20 19.01 -1.22 -9.06
CA LEU A 20 17.66 -1.69 -9.41
C LEU A 20 16.67 -0.53 -9.60
N ILE A 21 16.70 0.46 -8.70
CA ILE A 21 15.79 1.62 -8.75
C ILE A 21 16.10 2.49 -9.97
N ARG A 22 17.37 2.78 -10.24
CA ARG A 22 17.79 3.55 -11.43
C ARG A 22 17.46 2.81 -12.73
N GLU A 23 17.61 1.48 -12.73
CA GLU A 23 17.23 0.69 -13.91
C GLU A 23 15.72 0.73 -14.12
N ALA A 24 14.89 0.64 -13.06
CA ALA A 24 13.46 0.78 -13.16
C ALA A 24 13.06 2.17 -13.75
N GLU A 25 13.68 3.24 -13.28
CA GLU A 25 13.49 4.57 -13.85
C GLU A 25 13.89 4.62 -15.32
N ARG A 26 15.06 4.08 -15.67
CA ARG A 26 15.60 4.07 -17.04
C ARG A 26 14.69 3.34 -18.04
N VAL A 27 14.06 2.23 -17.63
CA VAL A 27 13.17 1.45 -18.51
C VAL A 27 11.71 1.91 -18.45
N GLY A 28 11.42 3.00 -17.73
CA GLY A 28 10.11 3.65 -17.75
C GLY A 28 9.11 3.16 -16.69
N PHE A 29 9.57 2.61 -15.57
CA PHE A 29 8.69 2.46 -14.41
C PHE A 29 8.21 3.83 -13.96
N ASP A 30 6.91 3.92 -13.71
CA ASP A 30 6.23 5.17 -13.36
C ASP A 30 6.53 5.61 -11.93
N SER A 31 6.71 4.67 -11.00
CA SER A 31 6.80 4.97 -9.58
C SER A 31 7.65 3.96 -8.80
N VAL A 32 8.21 4.39 -7.67
CA VAL A 32 8.88 3.54 -6.67
C VAL A 32 8.17 3.71 -5.33
N TRP A 33 7.99 2.61 -4.59
CA TRP A 33 7.16 2.57 -3.39
C TRP A 33 7.94 2.00 -2.21
N THR A 34 7.93 2.75 -1.10
CA THR A 34 8.44 2.30 0.19
C THR A 34 7.32 2.07 1.17
N ALA A 35 7.57 1.30 2.21
CA ALA A 35 6.58 0.98 3.24
C ALA A 35 7.15 1.24 4.64
N GLU A 36 6.29 1.20 5.64
CA GLU A 36 6.71 1.14 7.04
C GLU A 36 5.84 0.17 7.82
N ALA A 37 6.44 -0.49 8.78
CA ALA A 37 5.78 -1.33 9.76
C ALA A 37 6.43 -1.14 11.13
N TRP A 38 7.46 -1.93 11.47
CA TRP A 38 8.33 -1.78 12.64
C TRP A 38 9.83 -1.94 12.25
N GLY A 39 10.16 -1.65 10.99
CA GLY A 39 11.52 -1.59 10.44
C GLY A 39 11.91 -0.16 10.09
N SER A 40 12.40 0.08 8.86
CA SER A 40 12.64 1.44 8.38
C SER A 40 11.32 2.20 8.19
N ASP A 41 11.36 3.53 8.36
CA ASP A 41 10.24 4.39 7.99
C ASP A 41 10.08 4.48 6.46
N ALA A 42 8.92 4.97 6.01
CA ALA A 42 8.64 5.07 4.58
C ALA A 42 9.17 6.37 3.92
N VAL A 43 9.49 7.39 4.71
CA VAL A 43 9.80 8.74 4.21
C VAL A 43 11.29 8.92 3.91
N SER A 44 12.15 8.49 4.85
CA SER A 44 13.60 8.68 4.74
C SER A 44 14.19 7.98 3.50
N PRO A 45 13.83 6.71 3.19
CA PRO A 45 14.27 6.07 1.97
C PRO A 45 13.78 6.78 0.70
N LEU A 46 12.53 7.30 0.68
CA LEU A 46 12.02 8.04 -0.48
C LEU A 46 12.73 9.36 -0.70
N ALA A 47 13.07 10.09 0.38
CA ALA A 47 13.87 11.31 0.26
C ALA A 47 15.24 11.03 -0.35
N TRP A 48 15.88 9.92 0.08
CA TRP A 48 17.16 9.47 -0.47
C TRP A 48 17.07 9.07 -1.94
N ILE A 49 16.05 8.30 -2.31
CA ILE A 49 15.76 7.89 -3.70
C ILE A 49 15.47 9.14 -4.55
N GLY A 50 14.63 10.04 -4.06
CA GLY A 50 14.22 11.24 -4.77
C GLY A 50 15.37 12.19 -5.11
N ALA A 51 16.40 12.24 -4.25
CA ALA A 51 17.61 13.02 -4.50
C ALA A 51 18.53 12.43 -5.58
N GLN A 52 18.34 11.14 -5.94
CA GLN A 52 19.19 10.40 -6.86
C GLN A 52 18.46 9.95 -8.14
N THR A 53 17.21 10.36 -8.31
CA THR A 53 16.34 10.03 -9.46
C THR A 53 15.70 11.30 -10.01
N GLY A 54 15.30 11.29 -11.27
CA GLY A 54 14.81 12.49 -11.97
C GLY A 54 13.33 12.46 -12.35
N THR A 55 12.81 11.30 -12.70
CA THR A 55 11.48 11.17 -13.32
C THR A 55 10.53 10.22 -12.56
N ILE A 56 11.06 9.17 -11.95
CA ILE A 56 10.23 8.17 -11.24
C ILE A 56 9.50 8.83 -10.07
N ARG A 57 8.19 8.58 -9.95
CA ARG A 57 7.38 9.08 -8.84
C ARG A 57 7.68 8.33 -7.55
N LEU A 58 7.52 9.00 -6.43
CA LEU A 58 7.91 8.55 -5.10
C LEU A 58 6.66 8.26 -4.27
N GLY A 59 6.35 7.01 -4.01
CA GLY A 59 5.14 6.60 -3.31
C GLY A 59 5.39 5.94 -1.96
N THR A 60 4.50 6.18 -1.00
CA THR A 60 4.44 5.39 0.23
C THR A 60 3.37 4.30 0.12
N ALA A 61 3.68 3.06 0.48
CA ALA A 61 2.77 1.93 0.45
C ALA A 61 2.91 1.05 1.71
N ILE A 62 2.63 1.58 2.85
CA ILE A 62 1.94 2.82 3.22
C ILE A 62 2.71 3.56 4.33
N MET A 63 2.43 4.86 4.53
CA MET A 63 2.69 5.54 5.81
C MET A 63 1.59 5.18 6.80
N GLN A 64 1.98 4.80 8.02
CA GLN A 64 1.03 4.41 9.06
C GLN A 64 0.44 5.63 9.76
N LEU A 65 -0.89 5.65 9.92
CA LEU A 65 -1.58 6.76 10.60
C LEU A 65 -1.10 6.99 12.04
N PRO A 66 -0.82 5.95 12.88
CA PRO A 66 -0.36 6.16 14.25
C PRO A 66 1.04 6.76 14.35
N ALA A 67 1.85 6.65 13.32
CA ALA A 67 3.24 7.13 13.33
C ALA A 67 3.36 8.67 13.30
N ARG A 68 2.35 9.37 12.75
CA ARG A 68 2.39 10.82 12.54
C ARG A 68 1.02 11.45 12.72
N SER A 69 0.96 12.73 13.13
CA SER A 69 -0.28 13.49 13.04
C SER A 69 -0.65 13.81 11.58
N PRO A 70 -1.93 14.06 11.24
CA PRO A 70 -2.32 14.48 9.91
C PRO A 70 -1.59 15.74 9.44
N ALA A 71 -1.32 16.69 10.36
CA ALA A 71 -0.56 17.90 10.06
C ALA A 71 0.89 17.59 9.69
N SER A 72 1.58 16.72 10.46
CA SER A 72 2.94 16.29 10.13
C SER A 72 2.99 15.57 8.78
N THR A 73 2.01 14.71 8.49
CA THR A 73 1.91 14.01 7.21
C THR A 73 1.72 14.97 6.04
N ALA A 74 0.85 15.97 6.17
CA ALA A 74 0.66 16.98 5.13
C ALA A 74 1.94 17.80 4.90
N MET A 75 2.65 18.19 5.97
CA MET A 75 3.95 18.89 5.87
C MET A 75 4.99 18.01 5.14
N THR A 76 5.10 16.73 5.51
CA THR A 76 5.99 15.77 4.86
C THR A 76 5.66 15.62 3.37
N ALA A 77 4.37 15.43 3.05
CA ALA A 77 3.92 15.29 1.67
C ALA A 77 4.25 16.52 0.81
N MET A 78 3.95 17.72 1.30
CA MET A 78 4.29 18.97 0.60
C MET A 78 5.80 19.16 0.44
N THR A 79 6.59 18.77 1.45
CA THR A 79 8.05 18.90 1.39
C THR A 79 8.65 17.95 0.36
N LEU A 80 8.29 16.67 0.40
CA LEU A 80 8.79 15.68 -0.58
C LEU A 80 8.30 16.00 -2.00
N ASP A 81 7.06 16.44 -2.15
CA ASP A 81 6.52 16.85 -3.44
C ASP A 81 7.30 18.02 -4.03
N ALA A 82 7.57 19.05 -3.24
CA ALA A 82 8.35 20.21 -3.67
C ALA A 82 9.80 19.85 -4.01
N LEU A 83 10.49 19.09 -3.15
CA LEU A 83 11.88 18.68 -3.36
C LEU A 83 12.04 17.77 -4.58
N SER A 84 11.04 16.97 -4.88
CA SER A 84 11.04 16.05 -6.02
C SER A 84 10.48 16.65 -7.31
N GLY A 85 10.07 17.91 -7.32
CA GLY A 85 9.47 18.54 -8.50
C GLY A 85 8.08 18.01 -8.85
N GLY A 86 7.26 17.69 -7.84
CA GLY A 86 5.86 17.26 -8.03
C GLY A 86 5.69 15.75 -8.23
N ARG A 87 6.68 14.93 -7.84
CA ARG A 87 6.67 13.47 -8.05
C ARG A 87 6.09 12.66 -6.89
N PHE A 88 5.63 13.27 -5.80
CA PHE A 88 5.22 12.52 -4.60
C PHE A 88 3.79 11.96 -4.70
N LEU A 89 3.62 10.72 -4.18
CA LEU A 89 2.37 9.98 -4.05
C LEU A 89 2.19 9.57 -2.57
N LEU A 90 1.14 10.07 -1.92
CA LEU A 90 0.90 9.81 -0.50
C LEU A 90 0.03 8.57 -0.30
N GLY A 91 0.62 7.45 0.07
CA GLY A 91 -0.11 6.24 0.46
C GLY A 91 -0.23 6.13 1.98
N LEU A 92 -1.44 5.96 2.47
CA LEU A 92 -1.81 5.94 3.88
C LEU A 92 -2.50 4.64 4.27
N GLY A 93 -2.33 4.21 5.52
CA GLY A 93 -3.04 3.05 6.05
C GLY A 93 -3.11 3.04 7.57
N THR A 94 -4.17 2.42 8.09
CA THR A 94 -4.38 2.32 9.53
C THR A 94 -3.40 1.35 10.20
N SER A 95 -2.74 0.47 9.44
CA SER A 95 -2.02 -0.70 9.95
C SER A 95 -2.94 -1.70 10.68
N GLY A 96 -2.39 -2.71 11.33
CA GLY A 96 -3.14 -3.68 12.13
C GLY A 96 -3.07 -3.36 13.62
N PRO A 97 -3.99 -3.91 14.44
CA PRO A 97 -4.03 -3.64 15.88
C PRO A 97 -2.72 -4.00 16.59
N GLN A 98 -2.04 -5.06 16.18
CA GLN A 98 -0.78 -5.49 16.78
C GLN A 98 0.33 -4.43 16.67
N VAL A 99 0.38 -3.73 15.54
CA VAL A 99 1.36 -2.66 15.31
C VAL A 99 0.89 -1.36 15.96
N VAL A 100 -0.38 -1.01 15.81
CA VAL A 100 -0.94 0.23 16.35
C VAL A 100 -0.85 0.26 17.88
N GLU A 101 -1.26 -0.82 18.53
CA GLU A 101 -1.26 -0.90 19.99
C GLU A 101 0.10 -1.34 20.53
N GLY A 102 0.73 -2.35 19.91
CA GLY A 102 1.96 -2.96 20.40
C GLY A 102 3.23 -2.16 20.10
N TRP A 103 3.27 -1.39 19.01
CA TRP A 103 4.44 -0.63 18.61
C TRP A 103 4.27 0.88 18.82
N HIS A 104 3.13 1.43 18.43
CA HIS A 104 2.87 2.87 18.54
C HIS A 104 2.19 3.28 19.85
N GLY A 105 1.70 2.33 20.67
CA GLY A 105 1.03 2.64 21.94
C GLY A 105 -0.27 3.43 21.78
N VAL A 106 -0.95 3.28 20.65
CA VAL A 106 -2.18 4.01 20.29
C VAL A 106 -3.35 3.02 20.20
N ALA A 107 -4.51 3.40 20.72
CA ALA A 107 -5.71 2.55 20.65
C ALA A 107 -6.14 2.31 19.19
N PHE A 108 -6.42 1.04 18.83
CA PHE A 108 -6.99 0.65 17.54
C PHE A 108 -8.52 0.71 17.61
N ASP A 109 -9.06 1.92 17.58
CA ASP A 109 -10.50 2.17 17.62
C ASP A 109 -10.98 2.87 16.34
N LYS A 110 -12.17 2.49 15.86
CA LYS A 110 -12.87 3.08 14.70
C LYS A 110 -11.95 3.37 13.50
N PRO A 111 -11.21 2.37 12.97
CA PRO A 111 -10.17 2.60 11.96
C PRO A 111 -10.69 3.29 10.68
N LEU A 112 -11.93 3.05 10.28
CA LEU A 112 -12.51 3.70 9.10
C LEU A 112 -12.80 5.20 9.36
N THR A 113 -13.32 5.54 10.54
CA THR A 113 -13.50 6.94 10.96
C THR A 113 -12.15 7.64 11.04
N TRP A 114 -11.16 6.97 11.63
CA TRP A 114 -9.79 7.48 11.72
C TRP A 114 -9.22 7.82 10.36
N LEU A 115 -9.28 6.88 9.41
CA LEU A 115 -8.78 7.09 8.06
C LEU A 115 -9.50 8.24 7.35
N ARG A 116 -10.83 8.32 7.47
CA ARG A 116 -11.63 9.41 6.89
C ARG A 116 -11.22 10.76 7.44
N GLU A 117 -11.20 10.92 8.74
CA GLU A 117 -10.83 12.18 9.39
C GLU A 117 -9.41 12.60 9.04
N TYR A 118 -8.48 11.64 9.05
CA TYR A 118 -7.08 11.87 8.70
C TYR A 118 -6.92 12.40 7.28
N VAL A 119 -7.51 11.73 6.29
CA VAL A 119 -7.45 12.16 4.88
C VAL A 119 -8.13 13.52 4.71
N THR A 120 -9.26 13.77 5.37
CA THR A 120 -9.97 15.06 5.32
C THR A 120 -9.08 16.19 5.84
N ILE A 121 -8.41 16.00 6.97
CA ILE A 121 -7.49 17.00 7.54
C ILE A 121 -6.29 17.24 6.60
N VAL A 122 -5.68 16.17 6.08
CA VAL A 122 -4.57 16.30 5.12
C VAL A 122 -5.01 17.10 3.89
N ARG A 123 -6.18 16.77 3.30
CA ARG A 123 -6.72 17.52 2.16
C ARG A 123 -6.96 19.00 2.48
N ALA A 124 -7.52 19.30 3.67
CA ALA A 124 -7.75 20.69 4.10
C ALA A 124 -6.43 21.49 4.22
N ILE A 125 -5.38 20.85 4.75
CA ILE A 125 -4.06 21.47 4.85
C ILE A 125 -3.45 21.72 3.45
N LEU A 126 -3.54 20.75 2.54
CA LEU A 126 -3.05 20.88 1.16
C LEU A 126 -3.81 21.97 0.40
N ALA A 127 -5.13 22.07 0.56
CA ALA A 127 -5.96 23.07 -0.08
C ALA A 127 -5.64 24.50 0.36
N ARG A 128 -5.16 24.70 1.61
CA ARG A 128 -4.81 26.01 2.16
C ARG A 128 -5.88 27.11 2.02
N GLU A 129 -7.15 26.78 2.04
CA GLU A 129 -8.23 27.75 1.88
C GLU A 129 -8.34 28.70 3.07
N GLY A 130 -8.08 28.20 4.29
CA GLY A 130 -8.10 28.98 5.51
C GLY A 130 -7.23 28.39 6.62
N PRO A 131 -7.22 28.98 7.82
CA PRO A 131 -6.69 28.35 9.01
C PRO A 131 -7.42 27.04 9.30
N LEU A 132 -6.68 25.98 9.67
CA LEU A 132 -7.22 24.65 9.88
C LEU A 132 -8.09 24.61 11.16
N THR A 133 -9.35 24.24 11.00
CA THR A 133 -10.25 23.82 12.07
C THR A 133 -10.84 22.47 11.72
N PHE A 134 -11.00 21.58 12.71
CA PHE A 134 -11.62 20.28 12.52
C PHE A 134 -12.26 19.79 13.82
N GLU A 135 -13.51 19.35 13.74
CA GLU A 135 -14.25 18.75 14.85
C GLU A 135 -14.70 17.35 14.42
N GLY A 136 -14.00 16.33 14.91
CA GLY A 136 -14.26 14.93 14.59
C GLY A 136 -14.38 14.06 15.83
N THR A 137 -14.49 12.76 15.59
CA THR A 137 -14.53 11.76 16.68
C THR A 137 -13.15 11.53 17.27
N ARG A 138 -12.11 11.56 16.45
CA ARG A 138 -10.72 11.24 16.82
C ARG A 138 -9.82 12.47 16.84
N TYR A 139 -10.13 13.46 16.03
CA TYR A 139 -9.36 14.69 15.94
C TYR A 139 -10.20 15.91 16.27
N GLN A 140 -9.64 16.78 17.10
CA GLN A 140 -10.14 18.11 17.38
C GLN A 140 -9.00 19.10 17.17
N ILE A 141 -9.17 20.03 16.22
CA ILE A 141 -8.15 21.03 15.87
C ILE A 141 -8.78 22.42 15.80
N PRO A 142 -8.39 23.40 16.62
CA PRO A 142 -7.44 23.28 17.75
C PRO A 142 -7.95 22.36 18.84
N TYR A 143 -7.02 21.71 19.56
CA TYR A 143 -7.37 20.83 20.66
C TYR A 143 -7.96 21.62 21.85
N ARG A 144 -9.10 21.15 22.36
CA ARG A 144 -9.83 21.78 23.48
C ARG A 144 -10.22 20.78 24.59
N GLY A 145 -9.69 19.55 24.46
CA GLY A 145 -9.98 18.47 25.42
C GLY A 145 -9.22 18.60 26.74
N PRO A 146 -9.29 17.55 27.59
CA PRO A 146 -8.58 17.53 28.88
C PRO A 146 -7.09 17.83 28.72
N GLY A 147 -6.55 18.71 29.57
CA GLY A 147 -5.15 19.14 29.50
C GLY A 147 -4.84 20.25 28.49
N ALA A 148 -5.83 20.76 27.77
CA ALA A 148 -5.62 21.88 26.86
C ALA A 148 -5.23 23.14 27.63
N THR A 149 -4.24 23.90 27.15
CA THR A 149 -3.80 25.16 27.72
C THR A 149 -4.76 26.33 27.45
N GLY A 150 -5.69 26.18 26.51
CA GLY A 150 -6.54 27.25 26.01
C GLY A 150 -5.84 28.22 25.03
N LEU A 151 -4.53 28.06 24.78
CA LEU A 151 -3.74 28.93 23.91
C LEU A 151 -3.74 28.46 22.43
N GLY A 152 -4.28 27.28 22.15
CA GLY A 152 -4.37 26.74 20.79
C GLY A 152 -5.26 27.60 19.92
N LYS A 153 -4.75 28.00 18.74
CA LYS A 153 -5.51 28.73 17.73
C LYS A 153 -5.36 28.07 16.36
N PRO A 154 -6.34 28.23 15.45
CA PRO A 154 -6.23 27.70 14.10
C PRO A 154 -4.99 28.26 13.39
N LEU A 155 -4.21 27.35 12.77
CA LEU A 155 -3.03 27.71 11.99
C LEU A 155 -3.25 27.36 10.52
N LYS A 156 -2.60 28.07 9.63
CA LYS A 156 -2.55 27.80 8.20
C LYS A 156 -1.11 27.47 7.81
N SER A 157 -0.89 26.42 7.00
CA SER A 157 0.46 26.09 6.53
C SER A 157 1.10 27.30 5.86
N ILE A 158 2.35 27.60 6.20
CA ILE A 158 3.13 28.63 5.50
C ILE A 158 3.72 28.13 4.18
N LEU A 159 3.90 26.81 4.03
CA LEU A 159 4.36 26.19 2.80
C LEU A 159 3.23 26.20 1.75
N HIS A 160 3.54 26.63 0.54
CA HIS A 160 2.65 26.61 -0.61
C HIS A 160 2.95 25.36 -1.44
N GLY A 161 2.34 24.22 -1.06
CA GLY A 161 2.45 22.96 -1.78
C GLY A 161 1.41 22.83 -2.90
N ARG A 162 1.56 21.78 -3.69
CA ARG A 162 0.57 21.36 -4.68
C ARG A 162 -0.67 20.82 -3.99
N LYS A 163 -1.87 21.29 -4.36
CA LYS A 163 -3.13 20.86 -3.74
C LYS A 163 -3.49 19.43 -4.09
N GLU A 164 -3.16 19.01 -5.30
CA GLU A 164 -3.56 17.75 -5.92
C GLU A 164 -2.49 16.65 -5.74
N ILE A 165 -1.77 16.62 -4.60
CA ILE A 165 -0.93 15.46 -4.26
C ILE A 165 -1.84 14.24 -4.20
N PRO A 166 -1.61 13.19 -5.04
CA PRO A 166 -2.46 12.01 -5.03
C PRO A 166 -2.39 11.28 -3.70
N ILE A 167 -3.54 10.94 -3.15
CA ILE A 167 -3.66 10.16 -1.91
C ILE A 167 -4.17 8.77 -2.25
N TYR A 168 -3.39 7.76 -1.85
CA TYR A 168 -3.74 6.35 -1.90
C TYR A 168 -4.02 5.83 -0.50
N THR A 169 -4.85 4.78 -0.39
CA THR A 169 -5.07 4.11 0.90
C THR A 169 -4.91 2.60 0.76
N GLY A 170 -4.21 1.99 1.73
CA GLY A 170 -4.07 0.54 1.82
C GLY A 170 -5.31 -0.08 2.46
N SER A 171 -6.05 -0.94 1.74
CA SER A 171 -7.32 -1.47 2.20
C SER A 171 -7.63 -2.85 1.64
N MET A 172 -7.89 -3.83 2.53
CA MET A 172 -8.18 -5.22 2.17
C MET A 172 -9.65 -5.61 2.37
N ALA A 173 -10.32 -5.03 3.38
CA ALA A 173 -11.69 -5.37 3.71
C ALA A 173 -12.71 -4.58 2.87
N PRO A 174 -13.92 -5.15 2.58
CA PRO A 174 -14.95 -4.53 1.77
C PRO A 174 -15.26 -3.07 2.12
N ARG A 175 -15.56 -2.81 3.40
CA ARG A 175 -15.89 -1.45 3.86
C ARG A 175 -14.72 -0.47 3.73
N SER A 176 -13.48 -0.92 3.91
CA SER A 176 -12.32 -0.06 3.73
C SER A 176 -12.02 0.20 2.25
N GLN A 177 -12.29 -0.76 1.36
CA GLN A 177 -12.21 -0.55 -0.09
C GLN A 177 -13.23 0.48 -0.58
N ALA A 178 -14.48 0.38 -0.11
CA ALA A 178 -15.51 1.38 -0.40
C ALA A 178 -15.13 2.77 0.12
N LEU A 179 -14.60 2.86 1.35
CA LEU A 179 -14.10 4.12 1.89
C LEU A 179 -12.94 4.68 1.06
N SER A 180 -11.98 3.84 0.65
CA SER A 180 -10.87 4.25 -0.22
C SER A 180 -11.37 4.85 -1.52
N ALA A 181 -12.31 4.20 -2.18
CA ALA A 181 -12.91 4.68 -3.42
C ALA A 181 -13.65 6.02 -3.22
N GLU A 182 -14.26 6.24 -2.06
CA GLU A 182 -14.94 7.49 -1.73
C GLU A 182 -13.95 8.64 -1.54
N ILE A 183 -12.90 8.47 -0.69
CA ILE A 183 -12.11 9.59 -0.16
C ILE A 183 -10.72 9.76 -0.81
N ALA A 184 -10.17 8.72 -1.46
CA ALA A 184 -8.80 8.70 -1.99
C ALA A 184 -8.77 8.79 -3.53
N ASP A 185 -7.58 8.91 -4.11
CA ASP A 185 -7.34 8.91 -5.55
C ASP A 185 -6.92 7.53 -6.05
N GLY A 186 -6.53 6.63 -5.14
CA GLY A 186 -6.18 5.27 -5.47
C GLY A 186 -6.26 4.32 -4.27
N LEU A 187 -6.21 3.03 -4.59
CA LEU A 187 -6.25 1.91 -3.65
C LEU A 187 -5.00 1.06 -3.79
N LEU A 188 -4.26 0.89 -2.69
CA LEU A 188 -3.15 -0.04 -2.58
C LEU A 188 -3.67 -1.39 -2.08
N LEU A 189 -3.42 -2.44 -2.85
CA LEU A 189 -3.84 -3.80 -2.54
C LEU A 189 -2.65 -4.74 -2.47
N THR A 190 -2.65 -5.62 -1.47
CA THR A 190 -1.72 -6.74 -1.37
C THR A 190 -2.45 -8.04 -1.68
N CYS A 191 -1.77 -9.01 -2.30
CA CYS A 191 -2.31 -10.34 -2.61
C CYS A 191 -3.56 -10.31 -3.51
N MET A 192 -3.69 -9.36 -4.42
CA MET A 192 -4.81 -9.34 -5.37
C MET A 192 -4.74 -10.53 -6.33
N HIS A 193 -5.87 -11.24 -6.48
CA HIS A 193 -6.02 -12.30 -7.48
C HIS A 193 -6.58 -11.67 -8.77
N PRO A 194 -5.85 -11.70 -9.90
CA PRO A 194 -6.27 -11.01 -11.11
C PRO A 194 -7.59 -11.51 -11.67
N GLU A 195 -7.88 -12.81 -11.60
CA GLU A 195 -9.12 -13.40 -12.11
C GLU A 195 -10.31 -13.22 -11.17
N ARG A 196 -10.11 -12.59 -9.99
CA ARG A 196 -11.15 -12.39 -8.97
C ARG A 196 -11.32 -10.90 -8.64
N PHE A 197 -11.26 -10.05 -9.66
CA PHE A 197 -11.57 -8.63 -9.51
C PHE A 197 -13.03 -8.38 -9.10
N ASP A 198 -13.91 -9.34 -9.38
CA ASP A 198 -15.32 -9.38 -8.95
C ASP A 198 -15.51 -9.22 -7.43
N VAL A 199 -14.54 -9.63 -6.60
CA VAL A 199 -14.63 -9.49 -5.13
C VAL A 199 -14.22 -8.10 -4.64
N ILE A 200 -13.75 -7.22 -5.54
CA ILE A 200 -13.28 -5.86 -5.20
C ILE A 200 -14.19 -4.81 -5.85
N GLU A 201 -14.52 -4.97 -7.11
CA GLU A 201 -15.24 -3.98 -7.93
C GLU A 201 -16.56 -3.47 -7.32
N PRO A 202 -17.44 -4.31 -6.75
CA PRO A 202 -18.69 -3.83 -6.15
C PRO A 202 -18.45 -2.82 -5.03
N HIS A 203 -17.41 -3.01 -4.21
CA HIS A 203 -17.06 -2.11 -3.12
C HIS A 203 -16.49 -0.79 -3.63
N LEU A 204 -15.72 -0.82 -4.71
CA LEU A 204 -15.23 0.40 -5.35
C LEU A 204 -16.40 1.21 -5.92
N ARG A 205 -17.35 0.57 -6.61
CA ARG A 205 -18.56 1.22 -7.14
C ARG A 205 -19.42 1.83 -6.03
N GLU A 206 -19.57 1.14 -4.89
CA GLU A 206 -20.23 1.70 -3.70
C GLU A 206 -19.54 2.98 -3.22
N GLY A 207 -18.22 2.98 -3.16
CA GLY A 207 -17.43 4.16 -2.75
C GLY A 207 -17.53 5.31 -3.76
N PHE A 208 -17.46 5.02 -5.05
CA PHE A 208 -17.61 6.03 -6.11
C PHE A 208 -18.94 6.76 -6.03
N ALA A 209 -20.02 6.02 -5.72
CA ALA A 209 -21.34 6.60 -5.56
C ALA A 209 -21.47 7.58 -4.37
N LYS A 210 -20.58 7.46 -3.38
CA LYS A 210 -20.53 8.32 -2.18
C LYS A 210 -19.50 9.46 -2.29
N ALA A 211 -18.68 9.44 -3.33
CA ALA A 211 -17.60 10.41 -3.49
C ALA A 211 -18.15 11.82 -3.74
N SER A 212 -17.49 12.84 -3.19
CA SER A 212 -17.87 14.25 -3.35
C SER A 212 -17.66 14.80 -4.78
N ARG A 213 -16.91 14.07 -5.61
CA ARG A 213 -16.66 14.36 -7.03
C ARG A 213 -16.87 13.09 -7.85
N PRO A 214 -17.26 13.17 -9.14
CA PRO A 214 -17.42 12.00 -9.99
C PRO A 214 -16.14 11.15 -10.03
N LYS A 215 -16.27 9.85 -9.77
CA LYS A 215 -15.20 8.87 -9.84
C LYS A 215 -15.62 7.61 -10.57
N SER A 216 -14.66 6.95 -11.18
CA SER A 216 -14.83 5.66 -11.86
C SER A 216 -13.52 4.88 -11.87
N LEU A 217 -13.53 3.64 -12.33
CA LEU A 217 -12.31 2.86 -12.55
C LEU A 217 -11.33 3.52 -13.55
N ALA A 218 -11.82 4.40 -14.42
CA ALA A 218 -10.95 5.15 -15.34
C ALA A 218 -10.21 6.32 -14.66
N THR A 219 -10.72 6.83 -13.54
CA THR A 219 -10.14 7.98 -12.82
C THR A 219 -9.58 7.64 -11.45
N PHE A 220 -9.76 6.41 -11.00
CA PHE A 220 -9.29 5.91 -9.71
C PHE A 220 -8.22 4.83 -9.92
N ASP A 221 -7.05 5.01 -9.34
CA ASP A 221 -5.93 4.09 -9.53
C ASP A 221 -6.05 2.88 -8.59
N VAL A 222 -6.44 1.73 -9.11
CA VAL A 222 -6.28 0.47 -8.38
C VAL A 222 -4.85 0.00 -8.59
N ALA A 223 -4.08 -0.08 -7.50
CA ALA A 223 -2.63 -0.35 -7.51
C ALA A 223 -2.28 -1.60 -6.68
N PRO A 224 -2.47 -2.81 -7.25
CA PRO A 224 -2.07 -4.04 -6.59
C PRO A 224 -0.56 -4.23 -6.57
N THR A 225 -0.07 -4.92 -5.52
CA THR A 225 1.32 -5.37 -5.42
C THR A 225 1.43 -6.83 -5.82
N VAL A 226 2.37 -7.12 -6.71
CA VAL A 226 2.72 -8.47 -7.19
C VAL A 226 4.22 -8.70 -7.02
N ALA A 227 4.63 -9.89 -6.58
CA ALA A 227 6.04 -10.27 -6.67
C ALA A 227 6.36 -10.83 -8.06
N CYS A 228 7.58 -10.54 -8.57
CA CYS A 228 8.10 -11.15 -9.79
C CYS A 228 9.44 -11.83 -9.47
N VAL A 229 9.51 -13.15 -9.70
CA VAL A 229 10.71 -13.96 -9.47
C VAL A 229 10.98 -14.81 -10.70
N ILE A 230 12.04 -14.49 -11.43
CA ILE A 230 12.50 -15.24 -12.62
C ILE A 230 13.42 -16.38 -12.16
N GLY A 231 13.18 -17.59 -12.66
CA GLY A 231 14.02 -18.77 -12.47
C GLY A 231 13.40 -20.02 -13.08
N ASP A 232 14.25 -21.02 -13.39
CA ASP A 232 13.80 -22.27 -13.98
C ASP A 232 13.25 -23.25 -12.94
N ASP A 233 13.75 -23.20 -11.71
CA ASP A 233 13.25 -23.98 -10.60
C ASP A 233 12.03 -23.26 -9.94
N LEU A 234 10.84 -23.75 -10.26
CA LEU A 234 9.59 -23.19 -9.76
C LEU A 234 9.45 -23.26 -8.24
N ASP A 235 9.94 -24.32 -7.62
CA ASP A 235 9.82 -24.50 -6.18
C ASP A 235 10.74 -23.52 -5.42
N ALA A 236 11.96 -23.32 -5.93
CA ALA A 236 12.87 -22.30 -5.45
C ALA A 236 12.29 -20.88 -5.62
N CYS A 237 11.64 -20.59 -6.76
CA CYS A 237 10.98 -19.29 -7.00
C CYS A 237 9.77 -19.06 -6.07
N ARG A 238 9.00 -20.11 -5.74
CA ARG A 238 7.81 -20.02 -4.89
C ARG A 238 8.11 -19.93 -3.41
N LEU A 239 9.19 -20.56 -2.95
CA LEU A 239 9.48 -20.71 -1.52
C LEU A 239 9.47 -19.38 -0.73
N PRO A 240 10.16 -18.31 -1.12
CA PRO A 240 10.13 -17.04 -0.41
C PRO A 240 8.72 -16.42 -0.37
N LEU A 241 7.92 -16.65 -1.40
CA LEU A 241 6.54 -16.17 -1.46
C LEU A 241 5.60 -17.00 -0.58
N LYS A 242 5.80 -18.31 -0.49
CA LYS A 242 5.09 -19.16 0.49
C LYS A 242 5.38 -18.71 1.92
N MET A 243 6.64 -18.38 2.25
CA MET A 243 7.02 -17.86 3.56
C MET A 243 6.29 -16.53 3.86
N SER A 244 6.26 -15.63 2.91
CA SER A 244 5.55 -14.36 3.02
C SER A 244 4.03 -14.56 3.19
N LEU A 245 3.41 -15.39 2.35
CA LEU A 245 1.98 -15.67 2.43
C LEU A 245 1.60 -16.35 3.75
N ALA A 246 2.41 -17.29 4.24
CA ALA A 246 2.17 -17.94 5.54
C ALA A 246 2.21 -16.92 6.68
N LEU A 247 3.13 -15.95 6.65
CA LEU A 247 3.18 -14.85 7.62
C LEU A 247 1.93 -13.97 7.53
N TYR A 248 1.55 -13.51 6.33
CA TYR A 248 0.41 -12.62 6.17
C TYR A 248 -0.92 -13.30 6.51
N ILE A 249 -1.14 -14.53 6.04
CA ILE A 249 -2.36 -15.29 6.29
C ILE A 249 -2.43 -15.77 7.74
N GLY A 250 -1.30 -16.19 8.33
CA GLY A 250 -1.24 -16.78 9.65
C GLY A 250 -0.90 -15.82 10.79
N GLY A 251 0.10 -14.94 10.58
CA GLY A 251 0.74 -14.15 11.63
C GLY A 251 0.37 -12.67 11.70
N MET A 252 -0.14 -12.08 10.61
CA MET A 252 -0.43 -10.64 10.54
C MET A 252 -1.86 -10.30 11.01
N GLY A 253 -2.33 -10.96 12.07
CA GLY A 253 -3.65 -10.74 12.66
C GLY A 253 -3.95 -11.70 13.80
N ALA A 254 -5.01 -11.43 14.56
CA ALA A 254 -5.55 -12.37 15.54
C ALA A 254 -6.35 -13.47 14.84
N LYS A 255 -6.63 -14.57 15.55
CA LYS A 255 -7.37 -15.72 15.02
C LYS A 255 -8.67 -15.32 14.29
N ASP A 256 -9.40 -14.37 14.89
CA ASP A 256 -10.72 -13.93 14.39
C ASP A 256 -10.68 -12.57 13.70
N LYS A 257 -9.49 -12.02 13.42
CA LYS A 257 -9.33 -10.68 12.82
C LYS A 257 -8.02 -10.58 12.02
N ASN A 258 -7.98 -11.30 10.89
CA ASN A 258 -6.87 -11.25 9.95
C ASN A 258 -7.38 -10.83 8.56
N PHE A 259 -7.14 -9.59 8.19
CA PHE A 259 -7.63 -9.01 6.92
C PHE A 259 -7.08 -9.72 5.68
N TYR A 260 -5.85 -10.22 5.73
CA TYR A 260 -5.23 -10.97 4.63
C TYR A 260 -5.86 -12.35 4.50
N GLY A 261 -5.97 -13.10 5.59
CA GLY A 261 -6.62 -14.41 5.60
C GLY A 261 -8.08 -14.32 5.13
N GLU A 262 -8.83 -13.30 5.58
CA GLU A 262 -10.21 -13.06 5.13
C GLU A 262 -10.29 -12.76 3.62
N TYR A 263 -9.32 -12.02 3.08
CA TYR A 263 -9.28 -11.77 1.64
C TYR A 263 -8.99 -13.05 0.86
N ILE A 264 -8.01 -13.84 1.28
CA ILE A 264 -7.64 -15.13 0.64
C ILE A 264 -8.82 -16.11 0.66
N ARG A 265 -9.63 -16.14 1.72
CA ARG A 265 -10.88 -16.92 1.77
C ARG A 265 -11.87 -16.47 0.67
N ARG A 266 -12.06 -15.18 0.52
CA ARG A 266 -13.01 -14.61 -0.48
C ARG A 266 -12.60 -14.89 -1.93
N VAL A 267 -11.31 -15.03 -2.20
CA VAL A 267 -10.82 -15.32 -3.56
C VAL A 267 -10.76 -16.82 -3.87
N GLY A 268 -11.27 -17.68 -2.98
CA GLY A 268 -11.47 -19.12 -3.25
C GLY A 268 -10.54 -20.08 -2.54
N PHE A 269 -9.68 -19.61 -1.63
CA PHE A 269 -8.73 -20.45 -0.86
C PHE A 269 -9.10 -20.52 0.63
N GLU A 270 -10.39 -20.73 0.94
CA GLU A 270 -10.88 -20.71 2.32
C GLU A 270 -10.24 -21.81 3.19
N ALA A 271 -10.27 -23.05 2.71
CA ALA A 271 -9.72 -24.20 3.46
C ALA A 271 -8.21 -24.05 3.69
N ASP A 272 -7.47 -23.58 2.68
CA ASP A 272 -6.04 -23.34 2.76
C ASP A 272 -5.72 -22.22 3.76
N ALA A 273 -6.44 -21.10 3.69
CA ALA A 273 -6.24 -19.98 4.61
C ALA A 273 -6.48 -20.37 6.07
N MET A 274 -7.52 -21.16 6.34
CA MET A 274 -7.81 -21.68 7.68
C MET A 274 -6.70 -22.60 8.18
N ARG A 275 -6.23 -23.52 7.34
CA ARG A 275 -5.15 -24.47 7.67
C ARG A 275 -3.84 -23.73 7.95
N ILE A 276 -3.44 -22.80 7.07
CA ILE A 276 -2.22 -21.99 7.22
C ILE A 276 -2.27 -21.22 8.53
N GLN A 277 -3.39 -20.54 8.82
CA GLN A 277 -3.56 -19.76 10.04
C GLN A 277 -3.46 -20.64 11.30
N SER A 278 -4.14 -21.79 11.32
CA SER A 278 -4.07 -22.71 12.46
C SER A 278 -2.64 -23.16 12.73
N LEU A 279 -1.93 -23.66 11.71
CA LEU A 279 -0.55 -24.12 11.84
C LEU A 279 0.39 -22.99 12.31
N TYR A 280 0.21 -21.79 11.78
CA TYR A 280 1.06 -20.64 12.14
C TYR A 280 0.86 -20.21 13.59
N LEU A 281 -0.40 -20.13 14.05
CA LEU A 281 -0.74 -19.77 15.44
C LEU A 281 -0.34 -20.87 16.45
N ASP A 282 -0.31 -22.12 16.03
CA ASP A 282 0.23 -23.24 16.81
C ASP A 282 1.78 -23.25 16.90
N GLY A 283 2.45 -22.27 16.30
CA GLY A 283 3.93 -22.20 16.25
C GLY A 283 4.57 -23.12 15.22
N LYS A 284 3.81 -23.86 14.42
CA LYS A 284 4.28 -24.81 13.40
C LYS A 284 4.58 -24.09 12.08
N ARG A 285 5.50 -23.12 12.10
CA ARG A 285 5.75 -22.18 10.99
C ARG A 285 6.15 -22.88 9.70
N ASP A 286 7.04 -23.86 9.75
CA ASP A 286 7.48 -24.60 8.55
C ASP A 286 6.33 -25.39 7.92
N GLN A 287 5.44 -25.98 8.75
CA GLN A 287 4.25 -26.64 8.26
C GLN A 287 3.23 -25.66 7.67
N ALA A 288 3.12 -24.43 8.24
CA ALA A 288 2.29 -23.39 7.67
C ALA A 288 2.80 -22.95 6.30
N VAL A 289 4.12 -22.80 6.12
CA VAL A 289 4.75 -22.52 4.82
C VAL A 289 4.48 -23.64 3.81
N ALA A 290 4.67 -24.89 4.23
CA ALA A 290 4.39 -26.07 3.38
C ALA A 290 2.89 -26.20 3.01
N ALA A 291 2.00 -25.69 3.86
CA ALA A 291 0.55 -25.71 3.59
C ALA A 291 0.10 -24.63 2.58
N VAL A 292 0.95 -23.66 2.20
CA VAL A 292 0.63 -22.70 1.14
C VAL A 292 0.65 -23.42 -0.21
N PRO A 293 -0.49 -23.56 -0.91
CA PRO A 293 -0.53 -24.27 -2.19
C PRO A 293 0.18 -23.47 -3.28
N ASP A 294 0.82 -24.18 -4.21
CA ASP A 294 1.48 -23.58 -5.38
C ASP A 294 0.51 -22.75 -6.22
N THR A 295 -0.73 -23.24 -6.35
CA THR A 295 -1.80 -22.55 -7.08
C THR A 295 -2.12 -21.19 -6.49
N LEU A 296 -2.03 -21.02 -5.17
CA LEU A 296 -2.21 -19.71 -4.53
C LEU A 296 -1.05 -18.76 -4.86
N VAL A 297 0.20 -19.24 -4.77
CA VAL A 297 1.37 -18.44 -5.14
C VAL A 297 1.27 -18.00 -6.59
N ASP A 298 0.98 -18.95 -7.47
CA ASP A 298 0.85 -18.70 -8.90
C ASP A 298 -0.32 -17.77 -9.26
N ALA A 299 -1.42 -17.82 -8.51
CA ALA A 299 -2.54 -16.92 -8.72
C ALA A 299 -2.20 -15.45 -8.38
N LEU A 300 -1.38 -15.23 -7.35
CA LEU A 300 -1.09 -13.90 -6.81
C LEU A 300 0.19 -13.27 -7.34
N HIS A 301 1.10 -14.06 -7.94
CA HIS A 301 2.46 -13.63 -8.26
C HIS A 301 2.92 -14.09 -9.63
N LEU A 302 3.97 -13.47 -10.14
CA LEU A 302 4.63 -13.78 -11.40
C LEU A 302 5.93 -14.56 -11.11
N VAL A 303 5.89 -15.88 -11.25
CA VAL A 303 7.02 -16.74 -10.87
C VAL A 303 7.37 -17.76 -11.97
N GLY A 304 8.66 -18.04 -12.11
CA GLY A 304 9.20 -19.07 -12.99
C GLY A 304 9.95 -18.55 -14.22
N PRO A 305 10.11 -19.37 -15.26
CA PRO A 305 10.80 -18.98 -16.50
C PRO A 305 10.13 -17.80 -17.20
N VAL A 306 10.90 -17.05 -17.95
CA VAL A 306 10.47 -15.84 -18.69
C VAL A 306 9.20 -16.09 -19.52
N ALA A 307 9.11 -17.22 -20.24
CA ALA A 307 7.94 -17.56 -21.03
C ALA A 307 6.67 -17.63 -20.17
N ARG A 308 6.75 -18.30 -19.03
CA ARG A 308 5.64 -18.40 -18.09
C ARG A 308 5.20 -17.03 -17.52
N ILE A 309 6.16 -16.16 -17.20
CA ILE A 309 5.86 -14.80 -16.71
C ILE A 309 5.13 -14.00 -17.81
N ARG A 310 5.56 -14.09 -19.06
CA ARG A 310 4.90 -13.46 -20.21
C ARG A 310 3.43 -13.87 -20.32
N ASP A 311 3.16 -15.18 -20.28
CA ASP A 311 1.80 -15.71 -20.38
C ASP A 311 0.91 -15.21 -19.24
N ARG A 312 1.43 -15.24 -18.01
CA ARG A 312 0.65 -14.83 -16.82
C ARG A 312 0.47 -13.32 -16.70
N PHE A 313 1.39 -12.52 -17.22
CA PHE A 313 1.28 -11.06 -17.22
C PHE A 313 0.07 -10.56 -18.02
N ALA A 314 -0.37 -11.30 -19.02
CA ALA A 314 -1.56 -10.94 -19.81
C ALA A 314 -2.84 -10.79 -18.96
N ALA A 315 -3.01 -11.62 -17.91
CA ALA A 315 -4.15 -11.51 -17.00
C ALA A 315 -4.17 -10.17 -16.26
N TRP A 316 -3.00 -9.63 -15.90
CA TRP A 316 -2.88 -8.33 -15.25
C TRP A 316 -3.16 -7.17 -16.22
N LYS A 317 -2.74 -7.28 -17.48
CA LYS A 317 -2.99 -6.25 -18.51
C LYS A 317 -4.47 -6.07 -18.83
N SER A 318 -5.28 -7.12 -18.71
CA SER A 318 -6.70 -7.08 -19.02
C SER A 318 -7.57 -6.42 -17.95
N LEU A 319 -6.99 -6.14 -16.77
CA LEU A 319 -7.73 -5.59 -15.64
C LEU A 319 -7.85 -4.07 -15.68
N PRO A 320 -8.91 -3.50 -15.07
CA PRO A 320 -9.07 -2.06 -14.93
C PRO A 320 -8.22 -1.53 -13.76
N ILE A 321 -6.92 -1.85 -13.76
CA ILE A 321 -5.93 -1.35 -12.80
C ILE A 321 -5.08 -0.25 -13.45
N GLY A 322 -4.77 0.78 -12.69
CA GLY A 322 -3.95 1.89 -13.21
C GLY A 322 -2.46 1.63 -13.09
N THR A 323 -2.03 1.05 -11.95
CA THR A 323 -0.62 0.77 -11.65
C THR A 323 -0.45 -0.66 -11.14
N LEU A 324 0.49 -1.43 -11.70
CA LEU A 324 0.93 -2.70 -11.12
C LEU A 324 2.24 -2.47 -10.37
N ILE A 325 2.23 -2.62 -9.06
CA ILE A 325 3.41 -2.42 -8.20
C ILE A 325 4.15 -3.76 -8.06
N VAL A 326 5.38 -3.82 -8.55
CA VAL A 326 6.18 -5.04 -8.64
C VAL A 326 7.24 -5.09 -7.57
N GLY A 327 7.24 -6.15 -6.75
CA GLY A 327 8.31 -6.50 -5.83
C GLY A 327 9.28 -7.49 -6.49
N THR A 328 10.52 -7.11 -6.68
CA THR A 328 11.59 -7.96 -7.20
C THR A 328 12.95 -7.47 -6.73
N GLN A 329 13.95 -8.37 -6.73
CA GLN A 329 15.36 -8.06 -6.53
C GLN A 329 16.18 -8.28 -7.82
N GLN A 330 15.49 -8.55 -8.96
CA GLN A 330 16.12 -8.95 -10.20
C GLN A 330 15.97 -7.84 -11.26
N ILE A 331 17.09 -7.28 -11.71
CA ILE A 331 17.13 -6.29 -12.80
C ILE A 331 16.49 -6.87 -14.08
N GLU A 332 16.69 -8.17 -14.32
CA GLU A 332 16.09 -8.88 -15.45
C GLU A 332 14.54 -8.84 -15.39
N ALA A 333 13.95 -9.01 -14.21
CA ALA A 333 12.50 -8.92 -14.04
C ALA A 333 11.99 -7.50 -14.31
N VAL A 334 12.72 -6.46 -13.87
CA VAL A 334 12.40 -5.06 -14.16
C VAL A 334 12.38 -4.81 -15.67
N ARG A 335 13.41 -5.26 -16.40
CA ARG A 335 13.50 -5.12 -17.86
C ARG A 335 12.38 -5.86 -18.59
N LEU A 336 12.16 -7.13 -18.22
CA LEU A 336 11.11 -7.97 -18.81
C LEU A 336 9.72 -7.32 -18.65
N LEU A 337 9.38 -6.88 -17.46
CA LEU A 337 8.06 -6.30 -17.21
C LEU A 337 7.87 -4.95 -17.90
N ALA A 338 8.91 -4.14 -18.02
CA ALA A 338 8.88 -2.91 -18.81
C ALA A 338 8.58 -3.20 -20.30
N GLU A 339 9.24 -4.20 -20.88
CA GLU A 339 8.95 -4.66 -22.25
C GLU A 339 7.50 -5.10 -22.41
N LEU A 340 7.00 -5.94 -21.49
CA LEU A 340 5.64 -6.48 -21.51
C LEU A 340 4.56 -5.41 -21.33
N ALA A 341 4.84 -4.37 -20.57
CA ALA A 341 3.89 -3.28 -20.35
C ALA A 341 3.75 -2.35 -21.55
N GLN A 342 4.79 -2.24 -22.38
CA GLN A 342 4.84 -1.43 -23.61
C GLN A 342 4.30 -2.15 -24.85
N SER A 343 4.36 -3.49 -24.89
CA SER A 343 3.77 -4.33 -25.94
C SER A 343 2.25 -4.41 -25.81
#